data_1dc48845e0d42912d5131d5271a611dc
#
_entry.id   1dc48845e0d42912d5131d5271a611dc
#
_cell.length_a   1.000
_cell.length_b   1.000
_cell.length_c   1.000
_cell.angle_alpha   90.00
_cell.angle_beta   90.00
_cell.angle_gamma   90.00
#
_symmetry.space_group_name_H-M   'P 1'
#
loop_
_entity.id
_entity.type
_entity.pdbx_description
1 polymer ?
#
loop_
_entity_poly.entity_id
_entity_poly.type
_entity_poly.pdbx_seq_one_letter_code
_entity_poly.pdbx_strand_id
1 'polypeptide(L)'
;MRIAVTAVLLATTLTGVAVPATAAAACGDIGQSLCTGAIPTADEVLAAMAELTDPNIPAANKSNIVAPGFTPEEAQTIDERLRETQEAGLLPYHFVVSDIQPAPNNSAGATVTSVGGFHEESAPEPIGLINRGGHWLIAHDTAVTALEHFWHNANRPFVPIVPWVK
;
A
#
# COMPACT_ATOMS: atom_id res chain seq x y z
N MET A 1 40.26 24.05 61.98
CA MET A 1 39.87 22.66 61.97
C MET A 1 38.80 22.52 60.86
N ARG A 2 39.18 22.11 59.65
CA ARG A 2 38.27 22.01 58.48
C ARG A 2 38.05 20.53 58.21
N ILE A 3 36.79 20.08 58.36
CA ILE A 3 36.39 18.69 58.08
C ILE A 3 35.89 18.65 56.64
N ALA A 4 36.62 17.93 55.79
CA ALA A 4 36.19 17.65 54.41
C ALA A 4 35.31 16.40 54.42
N VAL A 5 34.07 16.53 53.95
CA VAL A 5 33.11 15.43 53.75
C VAL A 5 33.19 15.00 52.29
N THR A 6 33.76 13.81 52.04
CA THR A 6 33.85 13.22 50.71
C THR A 6 32.55 12.43 50.45
N ALA A 7 31.75 12.88 49.52
CA ALA A 7 30.58 12.14 49.06
C ALA A 7 30.98 11.13 47.96
N VAL A 8 30.77 9.84 48.24
CA VAL A 8 30.95 8.75 47.28
C VAL A 8 29.63 8.55 46.52
N LEU A 9 29.64 8.88 45.25
CA LEU A 9 28.52 8.58 44.32
C LEU A 9 28.67 7.13 43.80
N LEU A 10 27.80 6.24 44.27
CA LEU A 10 27.64 4.91 43.66
C LEU A 10 26.78 5.06 42.39
N ALA A 11 27.37 4.89 41.22
CA ALA A 11 26.69 4.76 39.96
C ALA A 11 26.25 3.29 39.77
N THR A 12 24.96 3.01 39.92
CA THR A 12 24.37 1.71 39.57
C THR A 12 24.06 1.69 38.08
N THR A 13 24.86 0.98 37.31
CA THR A 13 24.59 0.69 35.89
C THR A 13 23.51 -0.41 35.81
N LEU A 14 22.26 -0.02 35.44
CA LEU A 14 21.23 -0.96 35.02
C LEU A 14 21.59 -1.47 33.60
N THR A 15 22.16 -2.65 33.51
CA THR A 15 22.26 -3.40 32.27
C THR A 15 20.87 -3.92 31.91
N GLY A 16 20.15 -3.17 31.10
CA GLY A 16 18.89 -3.62 30.49
C GLY A 16 19.19 -4.74 29.51
N VAL A 17 18.83 -5.97 29.87
CA VAL A 17 18.81 -7.09 28.93
C VAL A 17 17.67 -6.85 27.96
N ALA A 18 18.00 -6.44 26.72
CA ALA A 18 17.04 -6.39 25.62
C ALA A 18 16.62 -7.82 25.29
N VAL A 19 15.43 -8.22 25.74
CA VAL A 19 14.80 -9.48 25.30
C VAL A 19 14.39 -9.25 23.84
N PRO A 20 14.88 -10.07 22.88
CA PRO A 20 14.40 -9.95 21.50
C PRO A 20 12.90 -10.24 21.51
N ALA A 21 12.10 -9.30 21.03
CA ALA A 21 10.69 -9.52 20.77
C ALA A 21 10.60 -10.57 19.65
N THR A 22 10.32 -11.82 20.01
CA THR A 22 9.94 -12.84 19.04
C THR A 22 8.61 -12.40 18.43
N ALA A 23 8.62 -12.06 17.15
CA ALA A 23 7.38 -11.81 16.41
C ALA A 23 6.51 -13.05 16.56
N ALA A 24 5.31 -12.89 17.12
CA ALA A 24 4.35 -13.99 17.17
C ALA A 24 3.97 -14.35 15.73
N ALA A 25 4.01 -15.65 15.41
CA ALA A 25 3.57 -16.13 14.12
C ALA A 25 2.12 -15.70 13.87
N ALA A 26 1.89 -15.03 12.75
CA ALA A 26 0.56 -14.56 12.37
C ALA A 26 -0.24 -15.68 11.69
N CYS A 27 -1.56 -15.57 11.67
CA CYS A 27 -2.37 -16.48 10.87
C CYS A 27 -1.94 -16.43 9.40
N GLY A 28 -1.98 -17.56 8.71
CA GLY A 28 -1.54 -17.69 7.32
C GLY A 28 -0.06 -17.97 7.13
N ASP A 29 0.76 -17.87 8.17
CA ASP A 29 2.17 -18.30 8.13
C ASP A 29 2.26 -19.83 8.00
N ILE A 30 3.43 -20.31 7.54
CA ILE A 30 3.68 -21.75 7.38
C ILE A 30 3.47 -22.46 8.73
N GLY A 31 2.53 -23.40 8.77
CA GLY A 31 2.18 -24.16 9.97
C GLY A 31 1.17 -23.47 10.90
N GLN A 32 0.63 -22.32 10.51
CA GLN A 32 -0.45 -21.63 11.22
C GLN A 32 -1.81 -21.87 10.53
N SER A 33 -2.88 -21.60 11.28
CA SER A 33 -4.23 -21.64 10.71
C SER A 33 -4.39 -20.52 9.66
N LEU A 34 -5.28 -20.74 8.69
CA LEU A 34 -5.69 -19.68 7.77
C LEU A 34 -6.29 -18.52 8.56
N CYS A 35 -6.08 -17.31 8.05
CA CYS A 35 -6.72 -16.13 8.62
C CYS A 35 -8.23 -16.22 8.45
N THR A 36 -8.96 -15.77 9.46
CA THR A 36 -10.41 -15.66 9.44
C THR A 36 -10.79 -14.24 9.83
N GLY A 37 -11.83 -13.68 9.23
CA GLY A 37 -12.28 -12.33 9.54
C GLY A 37 -13.14 -11.75 8.44
N ALA A 38 -13.57 -10.51 8.64
CA ALA A 38 -14.27 -9.76 7.58
C ALA A 38 -13.32 -9.50 6.41
N ILE A 39 -13.87 -9.48 5.21
CA ILE A 39 -13.18 -9.09 3.99
C ILE A 39 -14.00 -8.00 3.29
N PRO A 40 -13.38 -7.11 2.50
CA PRO A 40 -14.12 -6.19 1.65
C PRO A 40 -14.84 -6.94 0.54
N THR A 41 -15.88 -6.34 0.01
CA THR A 41 -16.47 -6.76 -1.25
C THR A 41 -15.59 -6.31 -2.43
N ALA A 42 -15.72 -6.97 -3.58
CA ALA A 42 -15.02 -6.55 -4.79
C ALA A 42 -15.39 -5.11 -5.18
N ASP A 43 -16.64 -4.71 -5.01
CA ASP A 43 -17.10 -3.35 -5.31
C ASP A 43 -16.45 -2.29 -4.40
N GLU A 44 -16.23 -2.59 -3.12
CA GLU A 44 -15.51 -1.68 -2.21
C GLU A 44 -14.06 -1.51 -2.62
N VAL A 45 -13.39 -2.59 -3.03
CA VAL A 45 -12.01 -2.51 -3.54
C VAL A 45 -11.97 -1.74 -4.85
N LEU A 46 -12.87 -2.01 -5.79
CA LEU A 46 -12.96 -1.29 -7.06
C LEU A 46 -13.22 0.21 -6.86
N ALA A 47 -14.12 0.57 -5.95
CA ALA A 47 -14.39 1.98 -5.62
C ALA A 47 -13.15 2.68 -5.06
N ALA A 48 -12.43 2.03 -4.13
CA ALA A 48 -11.20 2.57 -3.56
C ALA A 48 -10.09 2.73 -4.63
N MET A 49 -9.94 1.77 -5.55
CA MET A 49 -8.97 1.86 -6.65
C MET A 49 -9.32 2.96 -7.65
N ALA A 50 -10.60 3.12 -7.97
CA ALA A 50 -11.07 4.19 -8.85
C ALA A 50 -10.81 5.58 -8.22
N GLU A 51 -11.10 5.75 -6.94
CA GLU A 51 -10.82 7.00 -6.22
C GLU A 51 -9.31 7.25 -6.06
N LEU A 52 -8.51 6.18 -5.84
CA LEU A 52 -7.05 6.28 -5.75
C LEU A 52 -6.44 6.88 -7.02
N THR A 53 -6.95 6.50 -8.18
CA THR A 53 -6.44 6.92 -9.49
C THR A 53 -7.21 8.07 -10.13
N ASP A 54 -8.18 8.67 -9.42
CA ASP A 54 -8.92 9.84 -9.91
C ASP A 54 -8.03 11.10 -9.81
N PRO A 55 -7.66 11.73 -10.95
CA PRO A 55 -6.83 12.93 -10.97
C PRO A 55 -7.57 14.19 -10.48
N ASN A 56 -8.91 14.14 -10.35
CA ASN A 56 -9.70 15.26 -9.86
C ASN A 56 -9.74 15.34 -8.33
N ILE A 57 -9.30 14.29 -7.63
CA ILE A 57 -9.21 14.24 -6.18
C ILE A 57 -7.74 14.39 -5.79
N PRO A 58 -7.34 15.50 -5.15
CA PRO A 58 -5.97 15.67 -4.69
C PRO A 58 -5.52 14.53 -3.77
N ALA A 59 -4.30 14.03 -3.94
CA ALA A 59 -3.78 12.92 -3.17
C ALA A 59 -3.75 13.20 -1.65
N ALA A 60 -3.55 14.46 -1.26
CA ALA A 60 -3.66 14.88 0.14
C ALA A 60 -5.05 14.66 0.75
N ASN A 61 -6.09 14.58 -0.07
CA ASN A 61 -7.48 14.36 0.37
C ASN A 61 -7.91 12.89 0.32
N LYS A 62 -7.03 11.98 -0.12
CA LYS A 62 -7.33 10.53 -0.24
C LYS A 62 -7.16 9.75 1.08
N SER A 63 -7.07 10.45 2.22
CA SER A 63 -6.97 9.83 3.55
C SER A 63 -8.22 9.04 3.98
N ASN A 64 -9.34 9.22 3.27
CA ASN A 64 -10.56 8.43 3.41
C ASN A 64 -10.47 7.04 2.75
N ILE A 65 -9.50 6.80 1.86
CA ILE A 65 -9.30 5.52 1.16
C ILE A 65 -7.90 4.93 1.34
N VAL A 66 -6.92 5.70 1.84
CA VAL A 66 -5.54 5.23 2.09
C VAL A 66 -5.17 5.44 3.56
N ALA A 67 -4.59 4.43 4.20
CA ALA A 67 -4.22 4.49 5.61
C ALA A 67 -2.78 4.00 5.87
N PRO A 68 -1.93 4.83 6.52
CA PRO A 68 -2.11 6.27 6.70
C PRO A 68 -2.20 7.01 5.35
N GLY A 69 -2.71 8.25 5.34
CA GLY A 69 -2.73 9.06 4.11
C GLY A 69 -1.31 9.37 3.61
N PHE A 70 -1.22 9.94 2.41
CA PHE A 70 0.05 10.31 1.79
C PHE A 70 0.72 11.47 2.51
N THR A 71 2.05 11.49 2.54
CA THR A 71 2.84 12.66 2.95
C THR A 71 2.67 13.80 1.92
N PRO A 72 2.98 15.06 2.29
CA PRO A 72 2.89 16.17 1.35
C PRO A 72 3.73 15.98 0.07
N GLU A 73 4.92 15.40 0.20
CA GLU A 73 5.82 15.13 -0.93
C GLU A 73 5.27 14.04 -1.85
N GLU A 74 4.75 12.96 -1.26
CA GLU A 74 4.09 11.88 -2.02
C GLU A 74 2.85 12.40 -2.73
N ALA A 75 2.01 13.16 -2.02
CA ALA A 75 0.79 13.73 -2.58
C ALA A 75 1.08 14.60 -3.80
N GLN A 76 2.09 15.47 -3.73
CA GLN A 76 2.49 16.30 -4.87
C GLN A 76 2.95 15.46 -6.06
N THR A 77 3.78 14.44 -5.81
CA THR A 77 4.27 13.53 -6.86
C THR A 77 3.13 12.75 -7.50
N ILE A 78 2.20 12.25 -6.68
CA ILE A 78 1.04 11.49 -7.15
C ILE A 78 0.14 12.37 -8.02
N ASP A 79 -0.18 13.60 -7.56
CA ASP A 79 -1.02 14.54 -8.31
C ASP A 79 -0.40 14.90 -9.66
N GLU A 80 0.91 15.15 -9.70
CA GLU A 80 1.62 15.43 -10.94
C GLU A 80 1.55 14.25 -11.92
N ARG A 81 1.81 13.03 -11.43
CA ARG A 81 1.77 11.81 -12.23
C ARG A 81 0.37 11.48 -12.76
N LEU A 82 -0.66 11.62 -11.93
CA LEU A 82 -2.03 11.40 -12.35
C LEU A 82 -2.45 12.40 -13.42
N ARG A 83 -2.05 13.66 -13.31
CA ARG A 83 -2.28 14.68 -14.31
C ARG A 83 -1.58 14.36 -15.64
N GLU A 84 -0.29 13.99 -15.61
CA GLU A 84 0.46 13.57 -16.80
C GLU A 84 -0.21 12.38 -17.49
N THR A 85 -0.65 11.39 -16.70
CA THR A 85 -1.35 10.19 -17.20
C THR A 85 -2.69 10.55 -17.85
N GLN A 86 -3.43 11.50 -17.27
CA GLN A 86 -4.67 12.02 -17.83
C GLN A 86 -4.43 12.77 -19.14
N GLU A 87 -3.43 13.66 -19.18
CA GLU A 87 -3.06 14.43 -20.38
C GLU A 87 -2.61 13.50 -21.53
N ALA A 88 -2.00 12.37 -21.20
CA ALA A 88 -1.64 11.33 -22.16
C ALA A 88 -2.85 10.49 -22.63
N GLY A 89 -4.04 10.69 -22.08
CA GLY A 89 -5.26 9.95 -22.43
C GLY A 89 -5.28 8.50 -21.92
N LEU A 90 -4.51 8.21 -20.87
CA LEU A 90 -4.37 6.87 -20.29
C LEU A 90 -5.33 6.61 -19.12
N LEU A 91 -6.03 7.62 -18.64
CA LEU A 91 -7.09 7.51 -17.63
C LEU A 91 -8.48 7.61 -18.30
N PRO A 92 -9.52 7.00 -17.67
CA PRO A 92 -9.48 6.22 -16.43
C PRO A 92 -8.91 4.81 -16.61
N TYR A 93 -8.32 4.26 -15.55
CA TYR A 93 -8.03 2.83 -15.48
C TYR A 93 -9.31 2.04 -15.19
N HIS A 94 -9.39 0.84 -15.74
CA HIS A 94 -10.37 -0.17 -15.35
C HIS A 94 -9.67 -1.23 -14.52
N PHE A 95 -10.33 -1.68 -13.45
CA PHE A 95 -9.75 -2.64 -12.54
C PHE A 95 -10.55 -3.93 -12.51
N VAL A 96 -9.84 -5.04 -12.38
CA VAL A 96 -10.40 -6.36 -12.08
C VAL A 96 -9.85 -6.80 -10.73
N VAL A 97 -10.72 -7.22 -9.83
CA VAL A 97 -10.38 -7.66 -8.47
C VAL A 97 -10.61 -9.15 -8.35
N SER A 98 -9.64 -9.85 -7.78
CA SER A 98 -9.71 -11.29 -7.48
C SER A 98 -9.04 -11.60 -6.14
N ASP A 99 -9.18 -12.86 -5.69
CA ASP A 99 -8.46 -13.41 -4.55
C ASP A 99 -8.54 -12.58 -3.25
N ILE A 100 -9.75 -12.09 -2.93
CA ILE A 100 -9.96 -11.35 -1.69
C ILE A 100 -9.91 -12.34 -0.52
N GLN A 101 -8.96 -12.14 0.38
CA GLN A 101 -8.73 -13.03 1.51
C GLN A 101 -8.48 -12.26 2.80
N PRO A 102 -8.92 -12.78 3.97
CA PRO A 102 -8.62 -12.17 5.25
C PRO A 102 -7.13 -12.28 5.55
N ALA A 103 -6.60 -11.27 6.21
CA ALA A 103 -5.21 -11.20 6.66
C ALA A 103 -5.15 -10.86 8.16
N PRO A 104 -3.97 -10.94 8.82
CA PRO A 104 -3.83 -10.61 10.24
C PRO A 104 -4.23 -9.17 10.56
N ASN A 105 -4.53 -8.92 11.85
CA ASN A 105 -4.76 -7.56 12.39
C ASN A 105 -5.92 -6.80 11.73
N ASN A 106 -7.04 -7.49 11.49
CA ASN A 106 -8.23 -6.88 10.88
C ASN A 106 -7.94 -6.24 9.51
N SER A 107 -7.13 -6.92 8.73
CA SER A 107 -6.78 -6.55 7.36
C SER A 107 -7.26 -7.62 6.36
N ALA A 108 -7.15 -7.31 5.08
CA ALA A 108 -7.42 -8.22 3.98
C ALA A 108 -6.39 -7.99 2.86
N GLY A 109 -6.18 -9.01 2.05
CA GLY A 109 -5.47 -8.90 0.79
C GLY A 109 -6.44 -9.08 -0.38
N ALA A 110 -6.17 -8.41 -1.49
CA ALA A 110 -6.84 -8.62 -2.76
C ALA A 110 -5.81 -8.57 -3.89
N THR A 111 -6.10 -9.24 -4.99
CA THR A 111 -5.31 -9.11 -6.22
C THR A 111 -6.05 -8.18 -7.18
N VAL A 112 -5.35 -7.16 -7.67
CA VAL A 112 -5.92 -6.18 -8.61
C VAL A 112 -5.12 -6.19 -9.90
N THR A 113 -5.81 -6.25 -11.03
CA THR A 113 -5.26 -6.07 -12.36
C THR A 113 -5.84 -4.80 -12.95
N SER A 114 -5.02 -3.92 -13.53
CA SER A 114 -5.50 -2.73 -14.21
C SER A 114 -5.47 -2.92 -15.72
N VAL A 115 -6.46 -2.35 -16.38
CA VAL A 115 -6.53 -2.19 -17.84
C VAL A 115 -6.66 -0.69 -18.12
N GLY A 116 -5.71 -0.11 -18.83
CA GLY A 116 -5.72 1.32 -19.13
C GLY A 116 -5.00 1.65 -20.41
N GLY A 117 -5.28 2.84 -20.95
CA GLY A 117 -4.59 3.37 -22.11
C GLY A 117 -4.73 2.50 -23.35
N PHE A 118 -3.67 1.84 -23.74
CA PHE A 118 -3.61 1.05 -24.97
C PHE A 118 -4.10 -0.40 -24.83
N HIS A 119 -4.96 -0.70 -23.85
CA HIS A 119 -5.58 -2.02 -23.61
C HIS A 119 -4.62 -3.14 -23.16
N GLU A 120 -3.45 -2.79 -22.68
CA GLU A 120 -2.59 -3.79 -22.04
C GLU A 120 -3.04 -3.97 -20.56
N GLU A 121 -3.30 -5.23 -20.20
CA GLU A 121 -3.49 -5.59 -18.79
C GLU A 121 -2.16 -5.47 -18.04
N SER A 122 -2.21 -4.88 -16.85
CA SER A 122 -1.06 -4.93 -15.96
C SER A 122 -0.83 -6.36 -15.45
N ALA A 123 0.36 -6.64 -14.96
CA ALA A 123 0.53 -7.82 -14.13
C ALA A 123 -0.38 -7.70 -12.88
N PRO A 124 -0.88 -8.82 -12.34
CA PRO A 124 -1.64 -8.82 -11.09
C PRO A 124 -0.82 -8.22 -9.95
N GLU A 125 -1.41 -7.26 -9.22
CA GLU A 125 -0.77 -6.55 -8.11
C GLU A 125 -1.48 -6.87 -6.79
N PRO A 126 -0.75 -7.29 -5.74
CA PRO A 126 -1.35 -7.51 -4.43
C PRO A 126 -1.65 -6.18 -3.75
N ILE A 127 -2.88 -6.00 -3.29
CA ILE A 127 -3.34 -4.83 -2.56
C ILE A 127 -3.67 -5.22 -1.13
N GLY A 128 -3.00 -4.61 -0.16
CA GLY A 128 -3.32 -4.72 1.24
C GLY A 128 -4.41 -3.73 1.64
N LEU A 129 -5.40 -4.21 2.41
CA LEU A 129 -6.51 -3.40 2.90
C LEU A 129 -6.59 -3.49 4.43
N ILE A 130 -6.93 -2.39 5.06
CA ILE A 130 -7.05 -2.25 6.52
C ILE A 130 -8.49 -1.86 6.85
N ASN A 131 -9.15 -2.61 7.73
CA ASN A 131 -10.48 -2.25 8.21
C ASN A 131 -10.37 -1.25 9.37
N ARG A 132 -10.98 -0.08 9.22
CA ARG A 132 -11.12 0.92 10.28
C ARG A 132 -12.60 1.23 10.50
N GLY A 133 -13.16 0.65 11.56
CA GLY A 133 -14.54 0.93 11.94
C GLY A 133 -15.60 0.51 10.91
N GLY A 134 -15.35 -0.55 10.16
CA GLY A 134 -16.23 -1.04 9.09
C GLY A 134 -15.94 -0.47 7.70
N HIS A 135 -14.97 0.45 7.57
CA HIS A 135 -14.51 0.97 6.28
C HIS A 135 -13.17 0.34 5.89
N TRP A 136 -13.06 -0.07 4.64
CA TRP A 136 -11.84 -0.64 4.09
C TRP A 136 -11.00 0.45 3.42
N LEU A 137 -9.76 0.57 3.86
CA LEU A 137 -8.78 1.53 3.36
C LEU A 137 -7.61 0.76 2.77
N ILE A 138 -7.05 1.24 1.68
CA ILE A 138 -5.83 0.67 1.10
C ILE A 138 -4.67 0.97 2.04
N ALA A 139 -3.83 -0.02 2.32
CA ALA A 139 -2.61 0.20 3.07
C ALA A 139 -1.66 1.12 2.28
N HIS A 140 -1.12 2.14 2.93
CA HIS A 140 -0.28 3.17 2.30
C HIS A 140 0.81 2.60 1.39
N ASP A 141 1.62 1.68 1.91
CA ASP A 141 2.75 1.13 1.14
C ASP A 141 2.29 0.41 -0.12
N THR A 142 1.14 -0.29 -0.05
CA THR A 142 0.58 -0.96 -1.22
C THR A 142 -0.06 0.02 -2.19
N ALA A 143 -0.64 1.14 -1.70
CA ALA A 143 -1.16 2.21 -2.56
C ALA A 143 -0.05 2.86 -3.38
N VAL A 144 1.09 3.17 -2.76
CA VAL A 144 2.27 3.75 -3.44
C VAL A 144 2.81 2.77 -4.48
N THR A 145 3.05 1.51 -4.09
CA THR A 145 3.56 0.48 -5.00
C THR A 145 2.63 0.25 -6.20
N ALA A 146 1.33 0.18 -5.96
CA ALA A 146 0.35 -0.02 -7.02
C ALA A 146 0.33 1.16 -8.02
N LEU A 147 0.38 2.39 -7.53
CA LEU A 147 0.46 3.58 -8.39
C LEU A 147 1.73 3.56 -9.24
N GLU A 148 2.89 3.25 -8.67
CA GLU A 148 4.15 3.13 -9.41
C GLU A 148 4.05 2.05 -10.50
N HIS A 149 3.44 0.90 -10.17
CA HIS A 149 3.26 -0.19 -11.11
C HIS A 149 2.36 0.22 -12.29
N PHE A 150 1.25 0.91 -12.04
CA PHE A 150 0.34 1.38 -13.08
C PHE A 150 1.02 2.39 -14.00
N TRP A 151 1.81 3.32 -13.46
CA TRP A 151 2.57 4.29 -14.27
C TRP A 151 3.63 3.64 -15.15
N HIS A 152 4.33 2.63 -14.64
CA HIS A 152 5.32 1.90 -15.43
C HIS A 152 4.68 1.17 -16.62
N ASN A 153 3.51 0.58 -16.42
CA ASN A 153 2.79 -0.09 -17.49
C ASN A 153 2.18 0.90 -18.50
N ALA A 154 1.67 2.03 -18.02
CA ALA A 154 1.13 3.08 -18.89
C ALA A 154 2.17 3.71 -19.82
N ASN A 155 3.43 3.80 -19.39
CA ASN A 155 4.52 4.43 -20.12
C ASN A 155 5.35 3.45 -20.95
N ARG A 156 4.97 2.18 -21.06
CA ARG A 156 5.67 1.26 -21.97
C ARG A 156 5.47 1.70 -23.42
N PRO A 157 6.56 1.90 -24.19
CA PRO A 157 6.41 2.20 -25.59
C PRO A 157 5.71 1.00 -26.27
N PHE A 158 4.67 1.31 -27.07
CA PHE A 158 4.05 0.31 -27.94
C PHE A 158 5.14 -0.29 -28.83
N VAL A 159 5.50 -1.54 -28.59
CA VAL A 159 6.34 -2.31 -29.50
C VAL A 159 5.39 -2.96 -30.52
N PRO A 160 5.28 -2.44 -31.75
CA PRO A 160 4.43 -3.07 -32.74
C PRO A 160 4.92 -4.50 -32.95
N ILE A 161 4.01 -5.47 -32.79
CA ILE A 161 4.30 -6.85 -33.17
C ILE A 161 4.51 -6.84 -34.67
N VAL A 162 5.75 -6.82 -35.11
CA VAL A 162 6.10 -7.01 -36.54
C VAL A 162 5.70 -8.43 -36.89
N PRO A 163 4.71 -8.65 -37.79
CA PRO A 163 4.38 -9.99 -38.21
C PRO A 163 5.62 -10.60 -38.83
N TRP A 164 6.00 -11.79 -38.38
CA TRP A 164 7.10 -12.57 -38.93
C TRP A 164 6.85 -12.77 -40.43
N VAL A 165 7.59 -12.04 -41.24
CA VAL A 165 7.61 -12.29 -42.69
C VAL A 165 8.34 -13.60 -42.87
N LYS A 166 7.63 -14.63 -43.39
CA LYS A 166 8.20 -15.90 -43.84
C LYS A 166 8.91 -15.70 -45.17
#